data_830663dea21a8f7e7ff2257a37bb8e3e
#
_entry.id   830663dea21a8f7e7ff2257a37bb8e3e
#
_cell.length_a   1.000
_cell.length_b   1.000
_cell.length_c   1.000
_cell.angle_alpha   90.00
_cell.angle_beta   90.00
_cell.angle_gamma   90.00
#
_symmetry.space_group_name_H-M   'P 1'
#
loop_
_entity.id
_entity.type
_entity.pdbx_description
1 polymer ?
#
loop_
_entity_poly.entity_id
_entity_poly.type
_entity_poly.pdbx_seq_one_letter_code
_entity_poly.pdbx_strand_id
1 'polypeptide(L)'
;MQALSPLLQSSWAQATPLTGLDKSLANLLNSKQPSDDPRHLWLAALTSHQWGRGHACLDLATLQTQATALLGWSDEQTAALPAGLHQAVSTLPWTQGEASPLVLTEDKDSACLYLRRAWTAEQNIRQNIAQRLALPCDVPADLQQRLDALFTPARDGEPDMQRLACEVAAQNRITLITGGPGTGKTTTVVKLLSLLVGTSSNELQIHLAAPTGKAAARLTESISNALTKMPADVQARIPTQAQTLHRLLQTNSKAAQVHQLATDVVVVDEASMIDLEMMARLLQAVPPNARLILLGDKDQLASVEAGAVMSQLCTGSLLKAQTVTLIHSHRFDAKSGIGQWARTVNADMADNTPALKALWNAAPDWLATLPLQQSVLLDEVGDAAEPDVTRLQLASASDAKLAVGLRYGWRNWLALLDAHRPSKTAPAAACSDAQAVALLNAFTEFCVLCAVREGPLGVVQLNAQVEHALGLGQSAWYAGRPVMVTRNDYALELMNGDIGLCLPGHDGVLRVAFAAVDGGVRWVMPSRLDSVETVFAMTVHKSQGSEFTHVLLVIPALESPVLTRELVYTGLTRARQRLTLWAPQLGVLWNGCARRVLRSGGLGD
;
A
#
# COMPACT_ATOMS: atom_id res chain seq x y z
N MET A 1 18.73 -35.48 17.90
CA MET A 1 17.99 -34.34 18.46
C MET A 1 18.50 -34.12 19.88
N GLN A 2 19.47 -33.22 20.07
CA GLN A 2 19.90 -32.83 21.42
C GLN A 2 18.79 -31.98 22.03
N ALA A 3 18.37 -32.33 23.21
CA ALA A 3 17.33 -31.62 23.95
C ALA A 3 17.80 -30.17 24.22
N LEU A 4 16.96 -29.20 23.93
CA LEU A 4 17.13 -27.81 24.36
C LEU A 4 17.44 -27.76 25.85
N SER A 5 18.32 -26.84 26.26
CA SER A 5 18.60 -26.67 27.69
C SER A 5 17.27 -26.39 28.43
N PRO A 6 17.09 -26.94 29.65
CA PRO A 6 15.87 -26.76 30.43
C PRO A 6 15.44 -25.31 30.64
N LEU A 7 16.42 -24.37 30.67
CA LEU A 7 16.18 -22.92 30.78
C LEU A 7 15.52 -22.32 29.53
N LEU A 8 15.83 -22.82 28.34
CA LEU A 8 15.19 -22.40 27.10
C LEU A 8 13.78 -22.98 26.94
N GLN A 9 13.56 -24.22 27.37
CA GLN A 9 12.24 -24.83 27.33
C GLN A 9 11.22 -24.10 28.23
N SER A 10 11.63 -23.59 29.37
CA SER A 10 10.74 -22.88 30.30
C SER A 10 10.43 -21.46 29.88
N SER A 11 11.39 -20.70 29.32
CA SER A 11 11.18 -19.29 28.90
C SER A 11 10.51 -19.19 27.51
N TRP A 12 10.68 -20.15 26.63
CA TRP A 12 10.07 -20.16 25.29
C TRP A 12 8.65 -20.69 25.26
N ALA A 13 8.25 -21.45 26.28
CA ALA A 13 6.99 -22.19 26.26
C ALA A 13 5.76 -21.36 26.64
N GLN A 14 5.90 -20.27 27.36
CA GLN A 14 4.73 -19.77 28.08
C GLN A 14 4.23 -18.36 27.75
N ALA A 15 4.94 -17.45 27.07
CA ALA A 15 4.39 -16.09 26.87
C ALA A 15 5.03 -15.23 25.78
N THR A 16 5.88 -15.76 24.91
CA THR A 16 6.50 -14.91 23.89
C THR A 16 5.78 -15.01 22.55
N PRO A 17 5.57 -13.88 21.84
CA PRO A 17 4.99 -13.85 20.51
C PRO A 17 5.86 -14.48 19.41
N LEU A 18 6.97 -15.11 19.77
CA LEU A 18 7.84 -15.83 18.83
C LEU A 18 7.09 -16.99 18.16
N THR A 19 7.09 -16.97 16.83
CA THR A 19 6.45 -18.01 16.01
C THR A 19 7.23 -19.32 16.01
N GLY A 20 6.59 -20.40 15.54
CA GLY A 20 7.28 -21.67 15.33
C GLY A 20 8.47 -21.56 14.38
N LEU A 21 8.40 -20.66 13.37
CA LEU A 21 9.49 -20.39 12.42
C LEU A 21 10.69 -19.76 13.12
N ASP A 22 10.48 -18.75 13.97
CA ASP A 22 11.55 -18.07 14.70
C ASP A 22 12.34 -19.03 15.59
N LYS A 23 11.60 -19.87 16.33
CA LYS A 23 12.16 -20.92 17.19
C LYS A 23 12.91 -21.98 16.39
N SER A 24 12.35 -22.38 15.23
CA SER A 24 12.96 -23.38 14.35
C SER A 24 14.27 -22.90 13.74
N LEU A 25 14.35 -21.62 13.33
CA LEU A 25 15.60 -21.04 12.83
C LEU A 25 16.69 -21.08 13.89
N ALA A 26 16.43 -20.59 15.10
CA ALA A 26 17.39 -20.58 16.19
C ALA A 26 17.87 -22.00 16.54
N ASN A 27 16.96 -22.96 16.59
CA ASN A 27 17.30 -24.38 16.83
C ASN A 27 18.14 -24.98 15.71
N LEU A 28 17.84 -24.66 14.45
CA LEU A 28 18.61 -25.12 13.29
C LEU A 28 20.05 -24.59 13.37
N LEU A 29 20.24 -23.30 13.65
CA LEU A 29 21.57 -22.70 13.78
C LEU A 29 22.36 -23.38 14.91
N ASN A 30 21.74 -23.55 16.08
CA ASN A 30 22.36 -24.21 17.22
C ASN A 30 22.68 -25.71 16.94
N SER A 31 21.88 -26.38 16.15
CA SER A 31 22.15 -27.78 15.77
C SER A 31 23.34 -27.94 14.83
N LYS A 32 23.60 -26.91 14.00
CA LYS A 32 24.73 -26.88 13.05
C LYS A 32 26.01 -26.40 13.69
N GLN A 33 25.93 -25.39 14.54
CA GLN A 33 27.05 -24.81 15.28
C GLN A 33 26.58 -24.50 16.70
N PRO A 34 26.76 -25.42 17.65
CA PRO A 34 26.31 -25.27 19.02
C PRO A 34 26.92 -24.03 19.70
N SER A 35 26.09 -23.36 20.51
CA SER A 35 26.49 -22.27 21.38
C SER A 35 26.15 -22.58 22.83
N ASP A 36 27.06 -22.27 23.75
CA ASP A 36 26.85 -22.45 25.19
C ASP A 36 26.08 -21.26 25.82
N ASP A 37 25.97 -20.14 25.10
CA ASP A 37 25.22 -18.97 25.57
C ASP A 37 23.77 -18.99 25.07
N PRO A 38 22.76 -19.17 25.95
CA PRO A 38 21.36 -19.22 25.57
C PRO A 38 20.87 -17.90 24.93
N ARG A 39 21.53 -16.78 25.18
CA ARG A 39 21.17 -15.47 24.60
C ARG A 39 21.34 -15.46 23.08
N HIS A 40 22.24 -16.28 22.51
CA HIS A 40 22.45 -16.42 21.08
C HIS A 40 21.20 -16.96 20.37
N LEU A 41 20.47 -17.90 20.99
CA LEU A 41 19.22 -18.41 20.46
C LEU A 41 18.13 -17.31 20.43
N TRP A 42 18.07 -16.50 21.47
CA TRP A 42 17.18 -15.35 21.49
C TRP A 42 17.52 -14.33 20.38
N LEU A 43 18.78 -14.01 20.18
CA LEU A 43 19.20 -13.11 19.10
C LEU A 43 18.78 -13.64 17.72
N ALA A 44 18.99 -14.91 17.45
CA ALA A 44 18.58 -15.53 16.18
C ALA A 44 17.04 -15.51 16.01
N ALA A 45 16.30 -15.89 17.06
CA ALA A 45 14.85 -15.90 17.02
C ALA A 45 14.25 -14.49 16.87
N LEU A 46 14.78 -13.50 17.60
CA LEU A 46 14.36 -12.10 17.47
C LEU A 46 14.68 -11.51 16.10
N THR A 47 15.82 -11.87 15.48
CA THR A 47 16.14 -11.45 14.11
C THR A 47 15.13 -12.01 13.11
N SER A 48 14.76 -13.29 13.24
CA SER A 48 13.70 -13.90 12.43
C SER A 48 12.35 -13.24 12.68
N HIS A 49 12.01 -13.00 13.94
CA HIS A 49 10.77 -12.34 14.34
C HIS A 49 10.65 -10.94 13.74
N GLN A 50 11.71 -10.14 13.81
CA GLN A 50 11.74 -8.81 13.20
C GLN A 50 11.58 -8.87 11.67
N TRP A 51 12.22 -9.85 11.01
CA TRP A 51 12.00 -10.07 9.58
C TRP A 51 10.53 -10.37 9.26
N GLY A 52 9.90 -11.26 10.02
CA GLY A 52 8.46 -11.57 9.88
C GLY A 52 7.53 -10.38 10.15
N ARG A 53 8.00 -9.38 10.88
CA ARG A 53 7.30 -8.11 11.13
C ARG A 53 7.65 -7.00 10.14
N GLY A 54 8.49 -7.31 9.15
CA GLY A 54 8.83 -6.42 8.06
C GLY A 54 10.04 -5.51 8.32
N HIS A 55 10.84 -5.76 9.36
CA HIS A 55 12.12 -5.09 9.54
C HIS A 55 13.21 -5.79 8.70
N ALA A 56 14.19 -5.05 8.19
CA ALA A 56 15.33 -5.63 7.49
C ALA A 56 16.35 -6.25 8.46
N CYS A 57 16.44 -5.71 9.69
CA CYS A 57 17.38 -6.16 10.72
C CYS A 57 16.76 -6.07 12.13
N LEU A 58 17.40 -6.69 13.09
CA LEU A 58 17.22 -6.43 14.52
C LEU A 58 18.19 -5.31 14.93
N ASP A 59 17.66 -4.14 15.20
CA ASP A 59 18.40 -2.99 15.73
C ASP A 59 18.62 -3.20 17.23
N LEU A 60 19.85 -3.40 17.64
CA LEU A 60 20.22 -3.74 19.02
C LEU A 60 20.19 -2.52 19.94
N ALA A 61 20.44 -1.32 19.44
CA ALA A 61 20.37 -0.09 20.21
C ALA A 61 18.90 0.23 20.54
N THR A 62 18.01 0.14 19.54
CA THR A 62 16.57 0.30 19.74
C THR A 62 16.00 -0.83 20.61
N LEU A 63 16.49 -2.07 20.47
CA LEU A 63 16.10 -3.17 21.34
C LEU A 63 16.39 -2.87 22.82
N GLN A 64 17.53 -2.25 23.09
CA GLN A 64 17.93 -1.92 24.46
C GLN A 64 17.09 -0.80 25.07
N THR A 65 16.70 0.18 24.26
CA THR A 65 16.05 1.41 24.75
C THR A 65 14.54 1.41 24.61
N GLN A 66 14.00 0.72 23.59
CA GLN A 66 12.58 0.75 23.20
C GLN A 66 12.08 -0.64 22.77
N ALA A 67 12.44 -1.69 23.50
CA ALA A 67 12.12 -3.07 23.13
C ALA A 67 10.62 -3.31 22.88
N THR A 68 9.75 -2.76 23.72
CA THR A 68 8.29 -2.87 23.59
C THR A 68 7.80 -2.33 22.23
N ALA A 69 8.26 -1.16 21.84
CA ALA A 69 7.90 -0.54 20.55
C ALA A 69 8.51 -1.31 19.37
N LEU A 70 9.79 -1.67 19.45
CA LEU A 70 10.50 -2.39 18.40
C LEU A 70 9.90 -3.77 18.16
N LEU A 71 9.66 -4.56 19.20
CA LEU A 71 9.14 -5.92 19.11
C LEU A 71 7.61 -5.95 18.94
N GLY A 72 6.91 -4.87 19.29
CA GLY A 72 5.44 -4.81 19.36
C GLY A 72 4.88 -5.77 20.41
N TRP A 73 5.62 -5.99 21.48
CA TRP A 73 5.28 -6.84 22.60
C TRP A 73 4.68 -6.01 23.74
N SER A 74 4.00 -6.65 24.69
CA SER A 74 3.61 -6.00 25.94
C SER A 74 4.83 -5.78 26.85
N ASP A 75 4.70 -4.89 27.84
CA ASP A 75 5.76 -4.66 28.84
C ASP A 75 6.10 -5.95 29.61
N GLU A 76 5.09 -6.77 29.93
CA GLU A 76 5.26 -8.07 30.59
C GLU A 76 6.05 -9.05 29.72
N GLN A 77 5.74 -9.11 28.41
CA GLN A 77 6.45 -9.96 27.46
C GLN A 77 7.89 -9.49 27.25
N THR A 78 8.10 -8.19 27.19
CA THR A 78 9.42 -7.60 27.03
C THR A 78 10.30 -7.81 28.27
N ALA A 79 9.71 -7.74 29.46
CA ALA A 79 10.41 -8.01 30.72
C ALA A 79 10.94 -9.46 30.82
N ALA A 80 10.39 -10.38 30.01
CA ALA A 80 10.87 -11.77 29.95
C ALA A 80 12.12 -11.97 29.08
N LEU A 81 12.60 -10.92 28.38
CA LEU A 81 13.83 -10.98 27.58
C LEU A 81 15.07 -11.18 28.48
N PRO A 82 16.04 -12.00 28.06
CA PRO A 82 17.28 -12.14 28.79
C PRO A 82 18.06 -10.82 28.86
N ALA A 83 18.64 -10.54 30.01
CA ALA A 83 19.54 -9.40 30.16
C ALA A 83 20.83 -9.60 29.33
N GLY A 84 21.39 -8.50 28.83
CA GLY A 84 22.69 -8.51 28.16
C GLY A 84 22.70 -9.08 26.74
N LEU A 85 21.57 -9.05 26.02
CA LEU A 85 21.50 -9.45 24.61
C LEU A 85 22.51 -8.66 23.75
N HIS A 86 22.63 -7.37 23.96
CA HIS A 86 23.57 -6.51 23.24
C HIS A 86 25.04 -6.96 23.44
N GLN A 87 25.40 -7.41 24.65
CA GLN A 87 26.74 -7.90 24.94
C GLN A 87 27.01 -9.28 24.31
N ALA A 88 26.00 -10.13 24.26
CA ALA A 88 26.12 -11.46 23.71
C ALA A 88 26.32 -11.48 22.17
N VAL A 89 25.94 -10.41 21.47
CA VAL A 89 26.03 -10.37 20.01
C VAL A 89 27.47 -10.45 19.49
N SER A 90 28.45 -9.89 20.23
CA SER A 90 29.87 -9.91 19.84
C SER A 90 30.47 -11.30 19.82
N THR A 91 29.92 -12.24 20.58
CA THR A 91 30.36 -13.64 20.66
C THR A 91 29.48 -14.61 19.87
N LEU A 92 28.51 -14.07 19.09
CA LEU A 92 27.54 -14.85 18.34
C LEU A 92 28.22 -15.68 17.23
N PRO A 93 28.25 -17.04 17.32
CA PRO A 93 29.02 -17.86 16.43
C PRO A 93 28.51 -17.85 14.97
N TRP A 94 27.23 -17.53 14.78
CA TRP A 94 26.55 -17.57 13.48
C TRP A 94 26.75 -16.32 12.63
N THR A 95 27.57 -15.37 13.07
CA THR A 95 27.98 -14.18 12.31
C THR A 95 29.37 -14.31 11.73
N GLN A 96 30.11 -15.42 12.02
CA GLN A 96 31.51 -15.62 11.61
C GLN A 96 31.62 -16.20 10.20
N GLY A 97 32.47 -15.59 9.36
CA GLY A 97 32.77 -16.04 7.99
C GLY A 97 31.81 -15.48 6.92
N GLU A 98 32.26 -15.56 5.66
CA GLU A 98 31.57 -14.99 4.51
C GLU A 98 30.21 -15.63 4.22
N ALA A 99 30.04 -16.90 4.53
CA ALA A 99 28.78 -17.64 4.33
C ALA A 99 27.93 -17.75 5.60
N SER A 100 28.20 -16.96 6.64
CA SER A 100 27.46 -17.00 7.90
C SER A 100 25.97 -16.71 7.67
N PRO A 101 25.07 -17.41 8.35
CA PRO A 101 23.61 -17.24 8.18
C PRO A 101 23.10 -15.90 8.71
N LEU A 102 23.80 -15.31 9.69
CA LEU A 102 23.54 -13.99 10.22
C LEU A 102 24.69 -13.05 9.90
N VAL A 103 24.43 -11.76 9.85
CA VAL A 103 25.43 -10.71 9.64
C VAL A 103 25.27 -9.65 10.71
N LEU A 104 26.34 -9.38 11.44
CA LEU A 104 26.42 -8.25 12.36
C LEU A 104 27.08 -7.08 11.63
N THR A 105 26.43 -5.94 11.65
CA THR A 105 27.02 -4.66 11.23
C THR A 105 27.13 -3.77 12.46
N GLU A 106 28.30 -3.18 12.66
CA GLU A 106 28.55 -2.22 13.73
C GLU A 106 28.94 -0.89 13.11
N ASP A 107 28.16 0.13 13.36
CA ASP A 107 28.52 1.51 13.10
C ASP A 107 28.66 2.24 14.43
N LYS A 108 29.20 3.46 14.44
CA LYS A 108 29.62 4.19 15.64
C LYS A 108 28.56 4.25 16.74
N ASP A 109 27.27 4.26 16.36
CA ASP A 109 26.16 4.41 17.31
C ASP A 109 25.06 3.33 17.16
N SER A 110 25.23 2.36 16.22
CA SER A 110 24.23 1.32 15.96
C SER A 110 24.87 -0.03 15.67
N ALA A 111 24.33 -1.08 16.28
CA ALA A 111 24.65 -2.47 15.92
C ALA A 111 23.37 -3.14 15.42
N CYS A 112 23.41 -3.67 14.20
CA CYS A 112 22.29 -4.31 13.55
C CYS A 112 22.60 -5.77 13.22
N LEU A 113 21.71 -6.67 13.61
CA LEU A 113 21.80 -8.09 13.30
C LEU A 113 20.82 -8.44 12.18
N TYR A 114 21.35 -8.91 11.06
CA TYR A 114 20.61 -9.27 9.84
C TYR A 114 20.52 -10.77 9.63
N LEU A 115 19.44 -11.22 8.99
CA LEU A 115 19.51 -12.44 8.18
C LEU A 115 20.41 -12.17 6.98
N ARG A 116 21.28 -13.13 6.58
CA ARG A 116 22.22 -12.98 5.45
C ARG A 116 21.52 -12.49 4.17
N ARG A 117 20.34 -13.05 3.85
CA ARG A 117 19.59 -12.66 2.66
C ARG A 117 19.16 -11.19 2.68
N ALA A 118 18.74 -10.67 3.85
CA ALA A 118 18.34 -9.28 4.01
C ALA A 118 19.52 -8.34 3.83
N TRP A 119 20.63 -8.63 4.49
CA TRP A 119 21.88 -7.88 4.34
C TRP A 119 22.37 -7.87 2.88
N THR A 120 22.36 -9.02 2.21
CA THR A 120 22.78 -9.12 0.80
C THR A 120 21.88 -8.28 -0.11
N ALA A 121 20.56 -8.30 0.11
CA ALA A 121 19.63 -7.47 -0.66
C ALA A 121 19.92 -5.98 -0.45
N GLU A 122 20.17 -5.57 0.79
CA GLU A 122 20.48 -4.18 1.14
C GLU A 122 21.80 -3.72 0.54
N GLN A 123 22.86 -4.55 0.61
CA GLN A 123 24.14 -4.26 -0.03
C GLN A 123 24.01 -4.16 -1.57
N ASN A 124 23.22 -5.04 -2.18
CA ASN A 124 22.95 -4.97 -3.62
C ASN A 124 22.26 -3.64 -4.00
N ILE A 125 21.31 -3.18 -3.19
CA ILE A 125 20.65 -1.88 -3.40
C ILE A 125 21.68 -0.75 -3.32
N ARG A 126 22.48 -0.69 -2.25
CA ARG A 126 23.52 0.33 -2.05
C ARG A 126 24.51 0.37 -3.21
N GLN A 127 25.05 -0.79 -3.60
CA GLN A 127 26.03 -0.91 -4.68
C GLN A 127 25.45 -0.45 -6.04
N ASN A 128 24.25 -0.89 -6.37
CA ASN A 128 23.59 -0.51 -7.61
C ASN A 128 23.24 0.98 -7.66
N ILE A 129 22.83 1.57 -6.55
CA ILE A 129 22.60 3.02 -6.44
C ILE A 129 23.93 3.76 -6.62
N ALA A 130 24.98 3.38 -5.90
CA ALA A 130 26.29 4.03 -6.00
C ALA A 130 26.85 3.95 -7.43
N GLN A 131 26.68 2.82 -8.11
CA GLN A 131 27.10 2.66 -9.51
C GLN A 131 26.35 3.65 -10.43
N ARG A 132 25.02 3.81 -10.26
CA ARG A 132 24.21 4.74 -11.06
C ARG A 132 24.57 6.19 -10.80
N LEU A 133 24.86 6.55 -9.56
CA LEU A 133 25.26 7.90 -9.19
C LEU A 133 26.63 8.30 -9.76
N ALA A 134 27.52 7.32 -9.95
CA ALA A 134 28.83 7.53 -10.55
C ALA A 134 28.80 7.65 -12.07
N LEU A 135 27.73 7.19 -12.75
CA LEU A 135 27.63 7.24 -14.20
C LEU A 135 27.10 8.59 -14.68
N PRO A 136 27.77 9.23 -15.67
CA PRO A 136 27.28 10.47 -16.26
C PRO A 136 25.94 10.25 -16.96
N CYS A 137 25.14 11.29 -16.99
CA CYS A 137 23.88 11.31 -17.71
C CYS A 137 23.98 12.33 -18.84
N ASP A 138 23.63 11.91 -20.05
CA ASP A 138 23.58 12.83 -21.18
C ASP A 138 22.42 13.81 -20.96
N VAL A 139 22.77 15.06 -20.72
CA VAL A 139 21.81 16.16 -20.49
C VAL A 139 21.76 17.04 -21.75
N PRO A 140 20.59 17.22 -22.36
CA PRO A 140 20.47 18.10 -23.53
C PRO A 140 20.86 19.53 -23.18
N ALA A 141 21.62 20.20 -24.07
CA ALA A 141 22.03 21.58 -23.88
C ALA A 141 20.84 22.56 -23.76
N ASP A 142 19.71 22.20 -24.37
CA ASP A 142 18.46 22.98 -24.38
C ASP A 142 17.44 22.51 -23.33
N LEU A 143 17.88 21.74 -22.30
CA LEU A 143 17.00 21.18 -21.25
C LEU A 143 16.11 22.26 -20.63
N GLN A 144 16.68 23.41 -20.25
CA GLN A 144 15.91 24.47 -19.58
C GLN A 144 14.84 25.06 -20.50
N GLN A 145 15.16 25.29 -21.77
CA GLN A 145 14.19 25.79 -22.74
C GLN A 145 13.02 24.80 -22.95
N ARG A 146 13.31 23.50 -23.00
CA ARG A 146 12.29 22.46 -23.11
C ARG A 146 11.41 22.36 -21.85
N LEU A 147 12.01 22.49 -20.67
CA LEU A 147 11.26 22.54 -19.42
C LEU A 147 10.34 23.76 -19.37
N ASP A 148 10.82 24.93 -19.80
CA ASP A 148 10.00 26.14 -19.85
C ASP A 148 8.83 26.03 -20.84
N ALA A 149 8.98 25.25 -21.90
CA ALA A 149 7.90 24.96 -22.84
C ALA A 149 6.84 23.99 -22.27
N LEU A 150 7.23 23.07 -21.35
CA LEU A 150 6.34 22.07 -20.75
C LEU A 150 5.63 22.57 -19.48
N PHE A 151 6.20 23.57 -18.82
CA PHE A 151 5.68 24.07 -17.55
C PHE A 151 5.46 25.58 -17.64
N THR A 152 4.25 26.01 -17.31
CA THR A 152 3.93 27.45 -17.17
C THR A 152 4.64 28.01 -15.93
N PRO A 153 5.22 29.22 -15.98
CA PRO A 153 5.82 29.80 -14.78
C PRO A 153 4.84 29.85 -13.61
N ALA A 154 5.33 29.47 -12.43
CA ALA A 154 4.52 29.53 -11.20
C ALA A 154 4.06 30.98 -10.95
N ARG A 155 2.78 31.16 -10.62
CA ARG A 155 2.16 32.50 -10.46
C ARG A 155 2.65 33.25 -9.21
N ASP A 156 3.13 32.54 -8.19
CA ASP A 156 3.38 33.09 -6.85
C ASP A 156 4.85 33.01 -6.41
N GLY A 157 5.78 32.78 -7.34
CA GLY A 157 7.22 32.69 -7.03
C GLY A 157 7.63 31.41 -6.28
N GLU A 158 6.70 30.48 -6.01
CA GLU A 158 7.03 29.17 -5.46
C GLU A 158 7.60 28.25 -6.56
N PRO A 159 8.59 27.39 -6.24
CA PRO A 159 9.16 26.48 -7.22
C PRO A 159 8.12 25.45 -7.69
N ASP A 160 8.00 25.28 -9.01
CA ASP A 160 7.21 24.18 -9.58
C ASP A 160 7.93 22.85 -9.34
N MET A 161 7.46 22.10 -8.33
CA MET A 161 8.06 20.82 -7.93
C MET A 161 7.93 19.76 -9.03
N GLN A 162 6.94 19.82 -9.93
CA GLN A 162 6.83 18.92 -11.07
C GLN A 162 7.91 19.23 -12.13
N ARG A 163 8.19 20.51 -12.37
CA ARG A 163 9.29 20.94 -13.23
C ARG A 163 10.64 20.50 -12.65
N LEU A 164 10.87 20.72 -11.35
CA LEU A 164 12.06 20.25 -10.66
C LEU A 164 12.23 18.74 -10.75
N ALA A 165 11.16 17.97 -10.59
CA ALA A 165 11.20 16.52 -10.70
C ALA A 165 11.61 16.06 -12.12
N CYS A 166 11.13 16.74 -13.17
CA CYS A 166 11.54 16.46 -14.53
C CYS A 166 13.01 16.83 -14.77
N GLU A 167 13.47 17.95 -14.23
CA GLU A 167 14.86 18.38 -14.32
C GLU A 167 15.81 17.39 -13.66
N VAL A 168 15.54 17.03 -12.39
CA VAL A 168 16.34 16.05 -11.64
C VAL A 168 16.36 14.68 -12.35
N ALA A 169 15.22 14.22 -12.86
CA ALA A 169 15.14 12.94 -13.55
C ALA A 169 15.83 12.94 -14.93
N ALA A 170 15.88 14.09 -15.62
CA ALA A 170 16.64 14.22 -16.87
C ALA A 170 18.15 14.20 -16.63
N GLN A 171 18.60 14.64 -15.46
CA GLN A 171 20.03 14.75 -15.10
C GLN A 171 20.59 13.51 -14.38
N ASN A 172 19.74 12.57 -13.94
CA ASN A 172 20.16 11.44 -13.13
C ASN A 172 19.71 10.08 -13.70
N ARG A 173 20.45 9.01 -13.36
CA ARG A 173 20.14 7.62 -13.73
C ARG A 173 19.13 6.96 -12.76
N ILE A 174 18.95 7.54 -11.58
CA ILE A 174 17.94 7.12 -10.62
C ILE A 174 17.28 8.37 -10.02
N THR A 175 15.95 8.37 -9.93
CA THR A 175 15.19 9.49 -9.35
C THR A 175 13.99 8.95 -8.58
N LEU A 176 13.77 9.52 -7.41
CA LEU A 176 12.60 9.27 -6.57
C LEU A 176 11.67 10.48 -6.65
N ILE A 177 10.42 10.27 -7.04
CA ILE A 177 9.38 11.30 -7.04
C ILE A 177 8.32 10.88 -6.03
N THR A 178 8.34 11.50 -4.86
CA THR A 178 7.41 11.21 -3.78
C THR A 178 6.34 12.30 -3.67
N GLY A 179 5.19 11.95 -3.15
CA GLY A 179 4.11 12.90 -2.91
C GLY A 179 2.78 12.20 -2.66
N GLY A 180 1.90 12.86 -1.92
CA GLY A 180 0.59 12.35 -1.60
C GLY A 180 -0.31 12.11 -2.83
N PRO A 181 -1.51 11.58 -2.63
CA PRO A 181 -2.47 11.39 -3.71
C PRO A 181 -2.89 12.73 -4.34
N GLY A 182 -3.04 12.71 -5.66
CA GLY A 182 -3.45 13.90 -6.41
C GLY A 182 -2.37 14.96 -6.63
N THR A 183 -1.10 14.71 -6.26
CA THR A 183 0.01 15.67 -6.49
C THR A 183 0.50 15.71 -7.93
N GLY A 184 -0.08 14.90 -8.82
CA GLY A 184 0.25 14.90 -10.24
C GLY A 184 1.47 14.05 -10.60
N LYS A 185 1.84 13.05 -9.81
CA LYS A 185 2.97 12.13 -10.10
C LYS A 185 2.92 11.59 -11.53
N THR A 186 1.78 11.02 -11.95
CA THR A 186 1.63 10.45 -13.30
C THR A 186 1.73 11.50 -14.40
N THR A 187 1.15 12.69 -14.19
CA THR A 187 1.27 13.83 -15.13
C THR A 187 2.73 14.27 -15.26
N THR A 188 3.46 14.33 -14.15
CA THR A 188 4.89 14.64 -14.14
C THR A 188 5.69 13.63 -14.95
N VAL A 189 5.37 12.33 -14.80
CA VAL A 189 6.04 11.26 -15.57
C VAL A 189 5.77 11.38 -17.07
N VAL A 190 4.54 11.66 -17.49
CA VAL A 190 4.23 11.82 -18.92
C VAL A 190 5.00 13.01 -19.50
N LYS A 191 5.08 14.15 -18.79
CA LYS A 191 5.91 15.30 -19.19
C LYS A 191 7.40 14.92 -19.26
N LEU A 192 7.91 14.18 -18.28
CA LEU A 192 9.27 13.68 -18.28
C LEU A 192 9.55 12.75 -19.46
N LEU A 193 8.69 11.78 -19.71
CA LEU A 193 8.84 10.87 -20.86
C LEU A 193 8.78 11.63 -22.18
N SER A 194 7.88 12.63 -22.31
CA SER A 194 7.82 13.52 -23.46
C SER A 194 9.15 14.26 -23.67
N LEU A 195 9.75 14.78 -22.60
CA LEU A 195 11.06 15.42 -22.62
C LEU A 195 12.15 14.46 -23.11
N LEU A 196 12.23 13.25 -22.53
CA LEU A 196 13.25 12.25 -22.86
C LEU A 196 13.12 11.75 -24.32
N VAL A 197 11.90 11.48 -24.77
CA VAL A 197 11.61 11.06 -26.14
C VAL A 197 11.94 12.19 -27.13
N GLY A 198 11.60 13.43 -26.81
CA GLY A 198 11.89 14.60 -27.66
C GLY A 198 13.37 14.95 -27.78
N THR A 199 14.22 14.47 -26.84
CA THR A 199 15.67 14.71 -26.86
C THR A 199 16.48 13.56 -27.46
N SER A 200 15.88 12.37 -27.57
CA SER A 200 16.55 11.20 -28.15
C SER A 200 16.38 11.13 -29.65
N SER A 201 17.50 10.95 -30.36
CA SER A 201 17.50 10.65 -31.81
C SER A 201 17.04 9.22 -32.11
N ASN A 202 17.14 8.31 -31.15
CA ASN A 202 16.76 6.92 -31.27
C ASN A 202 15.41 6.66 -30.56
N GLU A 203 14.76 5.57 -30.95
CA GLU A 203 13.59 5.07 -30.23
C GLU A 203 14.01 4.52 -28.87
N LEU A 204 13.45 5.10 -27.79
CA LEU A 204 13.74 4.66 -26.43
C LEU A 204 12.90 3.44 -26.06
N GLN A 205 13.54 2.43 -25.48
CA GLN A 205 12.86 1.29 -24.87
C GLN A 205 12.39 1.67 -23.47
N ILE A 206 11.09 1.94 -23.34
CA ILE A 206 10.46 2.41 -22.11
C ILE A 206 9.61 1.30 -21.51
N HIS A 207 9.78 1.00 -20.22
CA HIS A 207 8.91 0.10 -19.47
C HIS A 207 8.19 0.82 -18.36
N LEU A 208 6.87 0.57 -18.27
CA LEU A 208 6.00 1.05 -17.21
C LEU A 208 5.63 -0.14 -16.32
N ALA A 209 5.83 -0.01 -15.01
CA ALA A 209 5.57 -1.10 -14.07
C ALA A 209 4.94 -0.62 -12.76
N ALA A 210 4.30 -1.55 -12.04
CA ALA A 210 3.81 -1.34 -10.69
C ALA A 210 3.88 -2.66 -9.89
N PRO A 211 3.86 -2.62 -8.54
CA PRO A 211 3.95 -3.83 -7.73
C PRO A 211 2.77 -4.79 -7.89
N THR A 212 1.57 -4.27 -8.12
CA THR A 212 0.33 -5.07 -8.22
C THR A 212 -0.35 -4.89 -9.58
N GLY A 213 -1.18 -5.89 -9.99
CA GLY A 213 -1.96 -5.82 -11.22
C GLY A 213 -2.88 -4.62 -11.29
N LYS A 214 -3.54 -4.32 -10.17
CA LYS A 214 -4.44 -3.17 -10.05
C LYS A 214 -3.72 -1.83 -10.18
N ALA A 215 -2.55 -1.70 -9.57
CA ALA A 215 -1.73 -0.49 -9.73
C ALA A 215 -1.23 -0.36 -11.18
N ALA A 216 -0.85 -1.46 -11.83
CA ALA A 216 -0.45 -1.45 -13.25
C ALA A 216 -1.60 -1.04 -14.18
N ALA A 217 -2.80 -1.58 -13.98
CA ALA A 217 -3.98 -1.20 -14.75
C ALA A 217 -4.30 0.30 -14.59
N ARG A 218 -4.24 0.80 -13.37
CA ARG A 218 -4.44 2.22 -13.06
C ARG A 218 -3.36 3.12 -13.67
N LEU A 219 -2.10 2.69 -13.66
CA LEU A 219 -1.01 3.40 -14.31
C LEU A 219 -1.26 3.48 -15.82
N THR A 220 -1.68 2.37 -16.46
CA THR A 220 -2.07 2.32 -17.87
C THR A 220 -3.15 3.37 -18.19
N GLU A 221 -4.25 3.37 -17.42
CA GLU A 221 -5.34 4.33 -17.62
C GLU A 221 -4.86 5.78 -17.45
N SER A 222 -4.09 6.05 -16.39
CA SER A 222 -3.61 7.40 -16.06
C SER A 222 -2.62 7.93 -17.12
N ILE A 223 -1.72 7.07 -17.62
CA ILE A 223 -0.77 7.41 -18.69
C ILE A 223 -1.55 7.67 -20.00
N SER A 224 -2.48 6.77 -20.36
CA SER A 224 -3.31 6.94 -21.56
C SER A 224 -4.05 8.27 -21.55
N ASN A 225 -4.73 8.59 -20.45
CA ASN A 225 -5.46 9.85 -20.29
C ASN A 225 -4.54 11.09 -20.33
N ALA A 226 -3.33 11.01 -19.78
CA ALA A 226 -2.39 12.12 -19.80
C ALA A 226 -1.76 12.32 -21.19
N LEU A 227 -1.52 11.23 -21.93
CA LEU A 227 -0.97 11.28 -23.29
C LEU A 227 -1.93 11.93 -24.29
N THR A 228 -3.24 11.85 -24.13
CA THR A 228 -4.21 12.51 -25.03
C THR A 228 -3.98 14.02 -25.15
N LYS A 229 -3.30 14.62 -24.17
CA LYS A 229 -2.97 16.06 -24.15
C LYS A 229 -1.61 16.39 -24.78
N MET A 230 -0.85 15.38 -25.20
CA MET A 230 0.47 15.52 -25.79
C MET A 230 0.40 15.54 -27.34
N PRO A 231 1.43 16.07 -28.03
CA PRO A 231 1.54 15.99 -29.48
C PRO A 231 1.51 14.53 -29.98
N ALA A 232 0.96 14.30 -31.19
CA ALA A 232 0.76 12.95 -31.75
C ALA A 232 2.07 12.18 -31.94
N ASP A 233 3.17 12.84 -32.29
CA ASP A 233 4.50 12.25 -32.41
C ASP A 233 5.05 11.74 -31.08
N VAL A 234 4.76 12.43 -29.99
CA VAL A 234 5.09 11.99 -28.62
C VAL A 234 4.22 10.81 -28.20
N GLN A 235 2.91 10.88 -28.49
CA GLN A 235 1.98 9.78 -28.16
C GLN A 235 2.42 8.45 -28.79
N ALA A 236 2.89 8.47 -30.04
CA ALA A 236 3.31 7.27 -30.75
C ALA A 236 4.57 6.58 -30.16
N ARG A 237 5.39 7.33 -29.41
CA ARG A 237 6.68 6.86 -28.89
C ARG A 237 6.67 6.48 -27.40
N ILE A 238 5.59 6.74 -26.69
CA ILE A 238 5.46 6.42 -25.26
C ILE A 238 4.50 5.25 -25.11
N PRO A 239 4.92 4.12 -24.50
CA PRO A 239 4.03 2.99 -24.26
C PRO A 239 2.94 3.37 -23.25
N THR A 240 1.73 2.88 -23.47
CA THR A 240 0.62 3.10 -22.54
C THR A 240 0.45 1.94 -21.57
N GLN A 241 0.83 0.72 -21.97
CA GLN A 241 0.62 -0.47 -21.16
C GLN A 241 1.66 -0.64 -20.06
N ALA A 242 1.22 -0.66 -18.83
CA ALA A 242 2.02 -1.01 -17.68
C ALA A 242 1.84 -2.50 -17.32
N GLN A 243 2.86 -3.08 -16.69
CA GLN A 243 2.84 -4.46 -16.23
C GLN A 243 3.24 -4.56 -14.74
N THR A 244 3.01 -5.73 -14.14
CA THR A 244 3.49 -5.95 -12.76
C THR A 244 5.01 -6.12 -12.75
N LEU A 245 5.66 -5.69 -11.64
CA LEU A 245 7.09 -5.93 -11.44
C LEU A 245 7.45 -7.41 -11.55
N HIS A 246 6.61 -8.30 -11.01
CA HIS A 246 6.81 -9.73 -11.13
C HIS A 246 6.87 -10.21 -12.58
N ARG A 247 6.03 -9.65 -13.45
CA ARG A 247 6.03 -9.98 -14.89
C ARG A 247 7.23 -9.36 -15.60
N LEU A 248 7.54 -8.10 -15.32
CA LEU A 248 8.69 -7.41 -15.89
C LEU A 248 10.00 -8.14 -15.57
N LEU A 249 10.18 -8.56 -14.32
CA LEU A 249 11.39 -9.22 -13.83
C LEU A 249 11.38 -10.75 -14.03
N GLN A 250 10.32 -11.32 -14.62
CA GLN A 250 10.16 -12.76 -14.87
C GLN A 250 10.44 -13.61 -13.61
N THR A 251 10.00 -13.13 -12.44
CA THR A 251 10.31 -13.75 -11.14
C THR A 251 9.79 -15.19 -10.97
N ASN A 252 8.92 -15.65 -11.87
CA ASN A 252 8.40 -17.02 -11.89
C ASN A 252 9.35 -18.02 -12.57
N SER A 253 10.44 -17.55 -13.21
CA SER A 253 11.44 -18.45 -13.76
C SER A 253 12.28 -19.07 -12.64
N LYS A 254 12.50 -20.40 -12.70
CA LYS A 254 13.36 -21.14 -11.75
C LYS A 254 14.85 -20.76 -11.83
N ALA A 255 15.20 -19.77 -12.65
CA ALA A 255 16.56 -19.31 -12.82
C ALA A 255 16.99 -18.45 -11.62
N ALA A 256 18.06 -18.84 -10.97
CA ALA A 256 18.68 -18.09 -9.88
C ALA A 256 19.34 -16.77 -10.35
N GLN A 257 19.46 -16.56 -11.66
CA GLN A 257 20.09 -15.36 -12.24
C GLN A 257 19.03 -14.34 -12.66
N VAL A 258 19.24 -13.10 -12.25
CA VAL A 258 18.45 -11.95 -12.70
C VAL A 258 18.91 -11.59 -14.13
N HIS A 259 18.00 -11.68 -15.09
CA HIS A 259 18.27 -11.23 -16.45
C HIS A 259 18.21 -9.71 -16.54
N GLN A 260 19.22 -9.11 -17.17
CA GLN A 260 19.17 -7.68 -17.47
C GLN A 260 18.10 -7.38 -18.52
N LEU A 261 17.37 -6.32 -18.29
CA LEU A 261 16.34 -5.83 -19.19
C LEU A 261 16.99 -5.06 -20.35
N ALA A 262 16.49 -5.27 -21.56
CA ALA A 262 16.82 -4.40 -22.70
C ALA A 262 15.92 -3.13 -22.58
N THR A 263 16.44 -2.09 -21.94
CA THR A 263 15.65 -0.89 -21.62
C THR A 263 16.51 0.35 -21.47
N ASP A 264 15.95 1.50 -21.84
CA ASP A 264 16.56 2.81 -21.62
C ASP A 264 15.92 3.55 -20.43
N VAL A 265 14.62 3.31 -20.20
CA VAL A 265 13.85 3.97 -19.14
C VAL A 265 12.90 2.97 -18.48
N VAL A 266 12.94 2.89 -17.17
CA VAL A 266 11.95 2.15 -16.37
C VAL A 266 11.26 3.11 -15.41
N VAL A 267 9.95 3.14 -15.46
CA VAL A 267 9.10 3.88 -14.53
C VAL A 267 8.35 2.88 -13.67
N VAL A 268 8.45 3.04 -12.36
CA VAL A 268 7.74 2.19 -11.39
C VAL A 268 6.84 3.07 -10.54
N ASP A 269 5.54 2.86 -10.62
CA ASP A 269 4.56 3.53 -9.76
C ASP A 269 4.25 2.69 -8.51
N GLU A 270 3.69 3.32 -7.48
CA GLU A 270 3.39 2.73 -6.16
C GLU A 270 4.64 2.06 -5.54
N ALA A 271 5.82 2.65 -5.70
CA ALA A 271 7.09 2.09 -5.23
C ALA A 271 7.17 1.95 -3.70
N SER A 272 6.30 2.61 -2.92
CA SER A 272 6.15 2.40 -1.47
C SER A 272 5.75 0.96 -1.10
N MET A 273 5.15 0.22 -2.03
CA MET A 273 4.75 -1.18 -1.84
C MET A 273 5.86 -2.18 -2.18
N ILE A 274 7.03 -1.72 -2.65
CA ILE A 274 8.15 -2.60 -3.03
C ILE A 274 8.93 -2.98 -1.77
N ASP A 275 9.09 -4.28 -1.54
CA ASP A 275 9.91 -4.83 -0.47
C ASP A 275 11.40 -4.81 -0.80
N LEU A 276 12.24 -5.17 0.17
CA LEU A 276 13.68 -5.14 0.08
C LEU A 276 14.23 -6.07 -1.02
N GLU A 277 13.70 -7.30 -1.12
CA GLU A 277 14.19 -8.29 -2.09
C GLU A 277 13.76 -7.91 -3.52
N MET A 278 12.53 -7.42 -3.69
CA MET A 278 12.04 -6.97 -4.99
C MET A 278 12.78 -5.72 -5.48
N MET A 279 13.09 -4.77 -4.59
CA MET A 279 13.91 -3.60 -4.95
C MET A 279 15.32 -4.00 -5.36
N ALA A 280 15.96 -4.92 -4.64
CA ALA A 280 17.26 -5.43 -5.01
C ALA A 280 17.25 -6.09 -6.41
N ARG A 281 16.25 -6.92 -6.69
CA ARG A 281 16.06 -7.54 -8.02
C ARG A 281 15.80 -6.52 -9.12
N LEU A 282 14.96 -5.52 -8.86
CA LEU A 282 14.69 -4.44 -9.81
C LEU A 282 15.98 -3.70 -10.19
N LEU A 283 16.77 -3.30 -9.20
CA LEU A 283 18.02 -2.59 -9.42
C LEU A 283 19.08 -3.43 -10.15
N GLN A 284 19.09 -4.75 -9.94
CA GLN A 284 19.96 -5.67 -10.67
C GLN A 284 19.50 -5.90 -12.11
N ALA A 285 18.18 -5.95 -12.35
CA ALA A 285 17.63 -6.21 -13.68
C ALA A 285 17.71 -4.99 -14.61
N VAL A 286 17.56 -3.79 -14.06
CA VAL A 286 17.66 -2.54 -14.84
C VAL A 286 19.14 -2.21 -15.07
N PRO A 287 19.61 -2.06 -16.34
CA PRO A 287 20.99 -1.71 -16.62
C PRO A 287 21.40 -0.40 -15.91
N PRO A 288 22.65 -0.27 -15.45
CA PRO A 288 23.08 0.93 -14.70
C PRO A 288 23.02 2.22 -15.53
N ASN A 289 23.16 2.12 -16.85
CA ASN A 289 23.04 3.24 -17.80
C ASN A 289 21.60 3.61 -18.15
N ALA A 290 20.60 2.75 -17.86
CA ALA A 290 19.19 3.08 -18.01
C ALA A 290 18.70 4.01 -16.88
N ARG A 291 17.69 4.81 -17.17
CA ARG A 291 17.02 5.66 -16.17
C ARG A 291 15.99 4.84 -15.39
N LEU A 292 16.06 4.87 -14.07
CA LEU A 292 15.07 4.28 -13.16
C LEU A 292 14.35 5.40 -12.42
N ILE A 293 13.04 5.50 -12.61
CA ILE A 293 12.17 6.50 -12.01
C ILE A 293 11.19 5.79 -11.07
N LEU A 294 11.31 6.04 -9.77
CA LEU A 294 10.47 5.46 -8.74
C LEU A 294 9.46 6.49 -8.26
N LEU A 295 8.17 6.16 -8.38
CA LEU A 295 7.06 7.01 -7.94
C LEU A 295 6.38 6.35 -6.74
N GLY A 296 6.00 7.15 -5.77
CA GLY A 296 5.23 6.65 -4.63
C GLY A 296 4.92 7.75 -3.63
N ASP A 297 4.48 7.32 -2.47
CA ASP A 297 4.21 8.19 -1.36
C ASP A 297 4.95 7.63 -0.14
N LYS A 298 5.97 8.35 0.35
CA LYS A 298 6.81 7.94 1.48
C LYS A 298 6.04 7.81 2.80
N ASP A 299 4.88 8.48 2.89
CA ASP A 299 4.06 8.57 4.09
C ASP A 299 2.90 7.56 4.09
N GLN A 300 2.67 6.84 2.98
CA GLN A 300 1.74 5.72 2.90
C GLN A 300 2.33 4.45 3.53
N LEU A 301 1.45 3.48 3.77
CA LEU A 301 1.85 2.15 4.22
C LEU A 301 2.95 1.58 3.33
N ALA A 302 4.03 1.16 3.95
CA ALA A 302 5.09 0.39 3.31
C ALA A 302 4.60 -1.00 2.89
N SER A 303 5.45 -1.76 2.19
CA SER A 303 5.20 -3.16 1.84
C SER A 303 4.83 -3.99 3.08
N VAL A 304 4.04 -5.04 2.89
CA VAL A 304 3.75 -6.03 3.94
C VAL A 304 5.02 -6.83 4.27
N GLU A 305 5.80 -7.16 3.25
CA GLU A 305 7.10 -7.81 3.36
C GLU A 305 8.18 -6.89 3.95
N ALA A 306 9.35 -7.44 4.22
CA ALA A 306 10.40 -6.72 4.92
C ALA A 306 10.98 -5.54 4.14
N GLY A 307 11.19 -4.42 4.84
CA GLY A 307 11.80 -3.20 4.36
C GLY A 307 10.80 -2.10 4.00
N ALA A 308 11.02 -0.91 4.54
CA ALA A 308 10.37 0.34 4.12
C ALA A 308 11.29 1.08 3.14
N VAL A 309 11.67 0.40 2.06
CA VAL A 309 12.79 0.81 1.18
C VAL A 309 12.60 2.22 0.63
N MET A 310 11.43 2.51 0.07
CA MET A 310 11.18 3.84 -0.50
C MET A 310 11.24 4.94 0.56
N SER A 311 10.63 4.73 1.73
CA SER A 311 10.67 5.71 2.81
C SER A 311 12.09 5.96 3.28
N GLN A 312 12.89 4.90 3.49
CA GLN A 312 14.29 5.01 3.90
C GLN A 312 15.14 5.73 2.84
N LEU A 313 14.98 5.41 1.56
CA LEU A 313 15.70 6.09 0.47
C LEU A 313 15.29 7.56 0.30
N CYS A 314 14.00 7.90 0.55
CA CYS A 314 13.51 9.28 0.48
C CYS A 314 13.98 10.16 1.65
N THR A 315 14.18 9.57 2.84
CA THR A 315 14.54 10.31 4.07
C THR A 315 16.03 10.25 4.37
N GLY A 316 16.72 9.23 3.89
CA GLY A 316 18.15 9.01 4.09
C GLY A 316 19.05 9.90 3.24
N SER A 317 20.36 9.76 3.46
CA SER A 317 21.38 10.53 2.78
C SER A 317 21.66 10.05 1.35
N LEU A 318 21.43 8.76 1.06
CA LEU A 318 21.89 8.06 -0.14
C LEU A 318 21.33 8.63 -1.47
N LEU A 319 20.06 9.01 -1.51
CA LEU A 319 19.38 9.58 -2.68
C LEU A 319 18.75 10.95 -2.42
N LYS A 320 19.22 11.69 -1.43
CA LYS A 320 18.66 12.98 -1.04
C LYS A 320 18.60 13.98 -2.21
N ALA A 321 19.66 14.06 -3.01
CA ALA A 321 19.72 14.96 -4.17
C ALA A 321 18.88 14.49 -5.36
N GLN A 322 18.54 13.19 -5.43
CA GLN A 322 17.74 12.58 -6.47
C GLN A 322 16.26 12.42 -6.07
N THR A 323 15.90 12.87 -4.87
CA THR A 323 14.53 12.78 -4.35
C THR A 323 13.83 14.12 -4.46
N VAL A 324 12.67 14.13 -5.13
CA VAL A 324 11.81 15.31 -5.23
C VAL A 324 10.44 15.01 -4.62
N THR A 325 10.00 15.89 -3.72
CA THR A 325 8.69 15.78 -3.06
C THR A 325 7.69 16.73 -3.71
N LEU A 326 6.62 16.18 -4.30
CA LEU A 326 5.51 16.96 -4.82
C LEU A 326 4.58 17.35 -3.67
N ILE A 327 4.48 18.63 -3.36
CA ILE A 327 3.78 19.14 -2.18
C ILE A 327 2.32 19.48 -2.49
N HIS A 328 2.06 20.09 -3.66
CA HIS A 328 0.73 20.57 -4.01
C HIS A 328 -0.16 19.43 -4.54
N SER A 329 -1.28 19.21 -3.87
CA SER A 329 -2.30 18.25 -4.33
C SER A 329 -3.37 18.98 -5.14
N HIS A 330 -3.58 18.55 -6.39
CA HIS A 330 -4.70 19.03 -7.23
C HIS A 330 -6.04 18.38 -6.84
N ARG A 331 -6.01 17.35 -6.01
CA ARG A 331 -7.21 16.68 -5.51
C ARG A 331 -7.70 17.30 -4.21
N PHE A 332 -6.78 17.60 -3.33
CA PHE A 332 -7.05 18.13 -2.00
C PHE A 332 -6.49 19.55 -1.92
N ASP A 333 -7.31 20.52 -2.28
CA ASP A 333 -6.96 21.93 -2.16
C ASP A 333 -6.79 22.35 -0.68
N ALA A 334 -6.46 23.60 -0.45
CA ALA A 334 -6.24 24.10 0.91
C ALA A 334 -7.52 24.05 1.78
N LYS A 335 -8.71 24.03 1.15
CA LYS A 335 -10.02 24.01 1.83
C LYS A 335 -10.54 22.58 2.06
N SER A 336 -9.98 21.58 1.36
CA SER A 336 -10.42 20.19 1.51
C SER A 336 -10.20 19.68 2.94
N GLY A 337 -11.27 19.23 3.59
CA GLY A 337 -11.21 18.61 4.92
C GLY A 337 -10.39 17.34 4.90
N ILE A 338 -10.50 16.49 3.84
CA ILE A 338 -9.65 15.29 3.67
C ILE A 338 -8.17 15.70 3.62
N GLY A 339 -7.84 16.76 2.86
CA GLY A 339 -6.49 17.27 2.80
C GLY A 339 -5.99 17.83 4.13
N GLN A 340 -6.86 18.49 4.91
CA GLN A 340 -6.52 18.97 6.25
C GLN A 340 -6.22 17.81 7.20
N TRP A 341 -7.06 16.77 7.22
CA TRP A 341 -6.83 15.55 7.99
C TRP A 341 -5.51 14.88 7.60
N ALA A 342 -5.26 14.69 6.31
CA ALA A 342 -4.06 14.05 5.81
C ALA A 342 -2.79 14.82 6.23
N ARG A 343 -2.78 16.15 6.08
CA ARG A 343 -1.67 17.01 6.52
C ARG A 343 -1.46 16.97 8.04
N THR A 344 -2.54 17.02 8.81
CA THR A 344 -2.46 17.00 10.29
C THR A 344 -1.97 15.65 10.80
N VAL A 345 -2.42 14.53 10.22
CA VAL A 345 -1.93 13.19 10.57
C VAL A 345 -0.43 13.07 10.27
N ASN A 346 0.04 13.61 9.14
CA ASN A 346 1.45 13.52 8.73
C ASN A 346 2.34 14.64 9.27
N ALA A 347 1.77 15.61 9.98
CA ALA A 347 2.56 16.71 10.53
C ALA A 347 3.69 16.17 11.43
N ASP A 348 4.88 16.73 11.25
CA ASP A 348 6.05 16.37 12.04
C ASP A 348 6.08 17.18 13.36
N MET A 349 5.03 17.02 14.14
CA MET A 349 4.85 17.64 15.45
C MET A 349 5.01 16.59 16.53
N ALA A 350 5.53 17.00 17.69
CA ALA A 350 5.66 16.12 18.86
C ALA A 350 4.29 15.59 19.34
N ASP A 351 3.24 16.44 19.23
CA ASP A 351 1.85 16.07 19.51
C ASP A 351 0.90 16.80 18.55
N ASN A 352 0.26 16.07 17.65
CA ASN A 352 -0.76 16.59 16.75
C ASN A 352 -2.19 16.32 17.24
N THR A 353 -2.35 15.69 18.41
CA THR A 353 -3.65 15.32 18.99
C THR A 353 -4.61 16.51 19.17
N PRO A 354 -4.18 17.69 19.64
CA PRO A 354 -5.09 18.84 19.76
C PRO A 354 -5.69 19.26 18.41
N ALA A 355 -4.87 19.29 17.34
CA ALA A 355 -5.33 19.65 16.01
C ALA A 355 -6.28 18.59 15.42
N LEU A 356 -5.98 17.30 15.61
CA LEU A 356 -6.85 16.18 15.21
C LEU A 356 -8.20 16.22 15.94
N LYS A 357 -8.20 16.53 17.25
CA LYS A 357 -9.45 16.71 18.03
C LYS A 357 -10.28 17.88 17.51
N ALA A 358 -9.63 18.98 17.12
CA ALA A 358 -10.34 20.11 16.52
C ALA A 358 -11.02 19.73 15.20
N LEU A 359 -10.32 19.01 14.32
CA LEU A 359 -10.87 18.50 13.05
C LEU A 359 -12.02 17.52 13.29
N TRP A 360 -11.89 16.61 14.27
CA TRP A 360 -12.97 15.69 14.64
C TRP A 360 -14.22 16.42 15.11
N ASN A 361 -14.06 17.41 16.00
CA ASN A 361 -15.18 18.16 16.55
C ASN A 361 -15.87 19.04 15.49
N ALA A 362 -15.13 19.54 14.50
CA ALA A 362 -15.65 20.30 13.38
C ALA A 362 -16.41 19.44 12.37
N ALA A 363 -16.09 18.16 12.26
CA ALA A 363 -16.76 17.24 11.34
C ALA A 363 -18.19 16.95 11.81
N PRO A 364 -19.22 17.12 10.95
CA PRO A 364 -20.61 16.79 11.30
C PRO A 364 -20.79 15.26 11.46
N ASP A 365 -21.83 14.88 12.19
CA ASP A 365 -22.25 13.48 12.28
C ASP A 365 -22.80 13.01 10.93
N TRP A 366 -22.24 11.92 10.39
CA TRP A 366 -22.63 11.39 9.08
C TRP A 366 -24.13 11.11 8.99
N LEU A 367 -24.68 10.43 10.00
CA LEU A 367 -26.09 10.04 9.99
C LEU A 367 -27.04 11.25 10.08
N ALA A 368 -26.59 12.34 10.70
CA ALA A 368 -27.35 13.57 10.76
C ALA A 368 -27.35 14.35 9.43
N THR A 369 -26.37 14.09 8.55
CA THR A 369 -26.29 14.71 7.22
C THR A 369 -27.10 13.95 6.17
N LEU A 370 -27.58 12.73 6.49
CA LEU A 370 -28.38 11.95 5.55
C LEU A 370 -29.78 12.56 5.41
N PRO A 371 -30.32 12.62 4.20
CA PRO A 371 -31.68 13.09 4.01
C PRO A 371 -32.66 12.17 4.77
N LEU A 372 -33.38 12.73 5.71
CA LEU A 372 -34.46 12.02 6.43
C LEU A 372 -35.46 11.52 5.40
N GLN A 373 -35.89 10.27 5.52
CA GLN A 373 -36.92 9.66 4.70
C GLN A 373 -38.24 10.47 4.79
N GLN A 374 -38.38 11.49 3.97
CA GLN A 374 -39.66 11.91 3.46
C GLN A 374 -39.64 11.54 1.98
N SER A 375 -40.73 10.85 1.57
CA SER A 375 -41.04 10.44 0.20
C SER A 375 -40.97 11.64 -0.75
N VAL A 376 -39.77 12.00 -1.20
CA VAL A 376 -39.57 13.00 -2.23
C VAL A 376 -38.86 12.30 -3.37
N LEU A 377 -39.50 12.29 -4.50
CA LEU A 377 -38.98 11.94 -5.80
C LEU A 377 -37.57 12.54 -5.96
N LEU A 378 -36.66 11.74 -6.49
CA LEU A 378 -35.21 11.96 -6.62
C LEU A 378 -34.77 13.26 -7.35
N ASP A 379 -35.67 14.15 -7.67
CA ASP A 379 -35.40 15.31 -8.55
C ASP A 379 -35.25 16.67 -7.83
N GLU A 380 -35.33 16.74 -6.51
CA GLU A 380 -35.20 18.02 -5.78
C GLU A 380 -34.31 17.98 -4.54
N VAL A 381 -33.18 17.33 -4.61
CA VAL A 381 -32.12 17.61 -3.61
C VAL A 381 -31.29 18.77 -4.14
N GLY A 382 -31.62 19.97 -3.69
CA GLY A 382 -30.84 21.16 -3.97
C GLY A 382 -29.39 20.98 -3.52
N ASP A 383 -28.45 21.57 -4.27
CA ASP A 383 -26.99 21.64 -4.10
C ASP A 383 -26.50 22.20 -2.73
N ALA A 384 -26.96 21.66 -1.62
CA ALA A 384 -26.25 21.84 -0.37
C ALA A 384 -25.02 20.91 -0.45
N ALA A 385 -23.84 21.46 -0.70
CA ALA A 385 -22.60 20.72 -0.81
C ALA A 385 -22.44 19.81 0.42
N GLU A 386 -22.55 18.48 0.21
CA GLU A 386 -22.30 17.51 1.28
C GLU A 386 -20.87 17.73 1.81
N PRO A 387 -20.67 17.72 3.15
CA PRO A 387 -19.35 17.90 3.74
C PRO A 387 -18.41 16.80 3.26
N ASP A 388 -17.18 17.16 2.89
CA ASP A 388 -16.18 16.21 2.40
C ASP A 388 -15.66 15.27 3.52
N VAL A 389 -15.75 15.70 4.80
CA VAL A 389 -15.43 14.85 5.95
C VAL A 389 -16.58 14.84 6.94
N THR A 390 -17.00 13.64 7.33
CA THR A 390 -18.00 13.39 8.36
C THR A 390 -17.45 12.41 9.40
N ARG A 391 -18.05 12.36 10.58
CA ARG A 391 -17.74 11.40 11.63
C ARG A 391 -18.91 10.47 11.91
N LEU A 392 -18.59 9.28 12.41
CA LEU A 392 -19.56 8.31 12.89
C LEU A 392 -19.10 7.79 14.26
N GLN A 393 -19.96 7.88 15.26
CA GLN A 393 -19.63 7.45 16.61
C GLN A 393 -20.67 6.45 17.11
N LEU A 394 -20.60 5.22 16.58
CA LEU A 394 -21.37 4.08 17.03
C LEU A 394 -20.49 3.13 17.84
N ALA A 395 -21.02 2.60 18.93
CA ALA A 395 -20.26 1.69 19.80
C ALA A 395 -20.05 0.29 19.17
N SER A 396 -20.94 -0.13 18.27
CA SER A 396 -20.97 -1.48 17.72
C SER A 396 -21.46 -1.49 16.27
N ALA A 397 -21.00 -2.48 15.51
CA ALA A 397 -21.49 -2.76 14.15
C ALA A 397 -22.95 -3.30 14.12
N SER A 398 -23.48 -3.73 15.26
CA SER A 398 -24.88 -4.16 15.39
C SER A 398 -25.87 -3.01 15.62
N ASP A 399 -25.41 -1.76 15.73
CA ASP A 399 -26.32 -0.61 15.84
C ASP A 399 -27.15 -0.47 14.55
N ALA A 400 -28.48 -0.45 14.70
CA ALA A 400 -29.40 -0.36 13.57
C ALA A 400 -29.20 0.93 12.72
N LYS A 401 -28.64 1.98 13.31
CA LYS A 401 -28.32 3.23 12.60
C LYS A 401 -27.23 3.02 11.54
N LEU A 402 -26.31 2.05 11.75
CA LEU A 402 -25.30 1.74 10.76
C LEU A 402 -25.93 1.27 9.44
N ALA A 403 -27.01 0.48 9.50
CA ALA A 403 -27.70 -0.01 8.31
C ALA A 403 -28.22 1.14 7.43
N VAL A 404 -28.67 2.24 8.03
CA VAL A 404 -29.11 3.46 7.30
C VAL A 404 -27.95 4.06 6.53
N GLY A 405 -26.80 4.27 7.19
CA GLY A 405 -25.61 4.80 6.55
C GLY A 405 -25.09 3.90 5.41
N LEU A 406 -25.03 2.59 5.64
CA LEU A 406 -24.56 1.63 4.63
C LEU A 406 -25.48 1.59 3.39
N ARG A 407 -26.81 1.59 3.58
CA ARG A 407 -27.77 1.68 2.47
C ARG A 407 -27.62 2.99 1.69
N TYR A 408 -27.39 4.10 2.38
CA TYR A 408 -27.14 5.38 1.74
C TYR A 408 -25.81 5.37 0.97
N GLY A 409 -24.76 4.83 1.54
CA GLY A 409 -23.46 4.72 0.89
C GLY A 409 -23.52 3.96 -0.45
N TRP A 410 -24.25 2.85 -0.49
CA TRP A 410 -24.45 2.05 -1.72
C TRP A 410 -25.78 2.32 -2.43
N ARG A 411 -26.46 3.44 -2.21
CA ARG A 411 -27.79 3.73 -2.77
C ARG A 411 -27.85 3.58 -4.30
N ASN A 412 -26.84 4.12 -5.02
CA ASN A 412 -26.79 4.06 -6.49
C ASN A 412 -26.65 2.62 -6.97
N TRP A 413 -25.74 1.87 -6.36
CA TRP A 413 -25.54 0.46 -6.66
C TRP A 413 -26.77 -0.39 -6.34
N LEU A 414 -27.41 -0.18 -5.17
CA LEU A 414 -28.62 -0.91 -4.77
C LEU A 414 -29.78 -0.64 -5.74
N ALA A 415 -29.96 0.60 -6.18
CA ALA A 415 -30.99 0.95 -7.16
C ALA A 415 -30.78 0.23 -8.51
N LEU A 416 -29.54 0.13 -8.99
CA LEU A 416 -29.22 -0.63 -10.20
C LEU A 416 -29.38 -2.14 -9.99
N LEU A 417 -29.05 -2.64 -8.80
CA LEU A 417 -29.07 -4.07 -8.49
C LEU A 417 -30.50 -4.61 -8.38
N ASP A 418 -31.47 -3.81 -7.97
CA ASP A 418 -32.86 -4.26 -7.70
C ASP A 418 -33.50 -4.94 -8.92
N ALA A 419 -33.20 -4.50 -10.16
CA ALA A 419 -33.68 -5.13 -11.38
C ALA A 419 -33.13 -6.55 -11.59
N HIS A 420 -31.97 -6.85 -11.03
CA HIS A 420 -31.24 -8.11 -11.19
C HIS A 420 -31.35 -9.06 -9.98
N ARG A 421 -32.24 -8.75 -9.04
CA ARG A 421 -32.55 -9.59 -7.88
C ARG A 421 -33.91 -10.26 -8.05
N PRO A 422 -34.05 -11.54 -7.64
CA PRO A 422 -35.36 -12.18 -7.63
C PRO A 422 -36.26 -11.46 -6.61
N SER A 423 -37.49 -11.16 -7.02
CA SER A 423 -38.54 -10.65 -6.14
C SER A 423 -39.60 -11.72 -5.91
N LYS A 424 -40.55 -11.44 -5.01
CA LYS A 424 -41.73 -12.33 -4.80
C LYS A 424 -42.61 -12.47 -6.04
N THR A 425 -42.52 -11.55 -6.98
CA THR A 425 -43.42 -11.43 -8.14
C THR A 425 -42.72 -11.63 -9.48
N ALA A 426 -41.36 -11.59 -9.51
CA ALA A 426 -40.61 -11.75 -10.76
C ALA A 426 -39.25 -12.42 -10.53
N PRO A 427 -38.79 -13.28 -11.45
CA PRO A 427 -37.42 -13.78 -11.45
C PRO A 427 -36.41 -12.62 -11.68
N ALA A 428 -35.14 -12.85 -11.31
CA ALA A 428 -34.07 -11.90 -11.57
C ALA A 428 -33.92 -11.67 -13.09
N ALA A 429 -33.85 -10.42 -13.51
CA ALA A 429 -33.57 -10.09 -14.90
C ALA A 429 -32.11 -10.39 -15.24
N ALA A 430 -31.86 -10.91 -16.43
CA ALA A 430 -30.51 -11.09 -16.96
C ALA A 430 -29.78 -9.74 -17.04
N CYS A 431 -28.47 -9.77 -16.79
CA CYS A 431 -27.63 -8.58 -16.80
C CYS A 431 -26.79 -8.55 -18.09
N SER A 432 -26.86 -7.46 -18.83
CA SER A 432 -25.98 -7.21 -19.98
C SER A 432 -24.61 -6.71 -19.54
N ASP A 433 -23.61 -6.76 -20.45
CA ASP A 433 -22.26 -6.27 -20.17
C ASP A 433 -22.25 -4.79 -19.77
N ALA A 434 -23.03 -3.95 -20.45
CA ALA A 434 -23.12 -2.53 -20.11
C ALA A 434 -23.72 -2.31 -18.69
N GLN A 435 -24.72 -3.11 -18.31
CA GLN A 435 -25.31 -3.05 -16.97
C GLN A 435 -24.35 -3.57 -15.90
N ALA A 436 -23.57 -4.61 -16.21
CA ALA A 436 -22.56 -5.14 -15.32
C ALA A 436 -21.43 -4.12 -15.09
N VAL A 437 -20.98 -3.40 -16.12
CA VAL A 437 -20.02 -2.28 -16.00
C VAL A 437 -20.60 -1.18 -15.10
N ALA A 438 -21.86 -0.78 -15.32
CA ALA A 438 -22.51 0.26 -14.51
C ALA A 438 -22.61 -0.17 -13.03
N LEU A 439 -22.97 -1.43 -12.76
CA LEU A 439 -23.03 -2.01 -11.41
C LEU A 439 -21.66 -2.05 -10.73
N LEU A 440 -20.61 -2.47 -11.45
CA LEU A 440 -19.23 -2.49 -10.94
C LEU A 440 -18.76 -1.07 -10.56
N ASN A 441 -19.02 -0.10 -11.43
CA ASN A 441 -18.66 1.29 -11.18
C ASN A 441 -19.41 1.85 -9.96
N ALA A 442 -20.73 1.67 -9.90
CA ALA A 442 -21.55 2.13 -8.80
C ALA A 442 -21.21 1.46 -7.46
N PHE A 443 -20.82 0.17 -7.48
CA PHE A 443 -20.36 -0.53 -6.28
C PHE A 443 -19.09 0.10 -5.72
N THR A 444 -18.14 0.48 -6.58
CA THR A 444 -16.86 1.06 -6.19
C THR A 444 -16.92 2.54 -5.81
N GLU A 445 -18.09 3.21 -5.93
CA GLU A 445 -18.26 4.57 -5.44
C GLU A 445 -18.12 4.67 -3.92
N PHE A 446 -18.61 3.66 -3.18
CA PHE A 446 -18.54 3.60 -1.72
C PHE A 446 -17.78 2.36 -1.25
N CYS A 447 -16.92 2.51 -0.24
CA CYS A 447 -16.13 1.42 0.31
C CYS A 447 -16.00 1.54 1.84
N VAL A 448 -16.06 0.41 2.53
CA VAL A 448 -15.75 0.31 3.96
C VAL A 448 -14.31 -0.18 4.13
N LEU A 449 -13.45 0.64 4.71
CA LEU A 449 -12.05 0.29 4.98
C LEU A 449 -11.84 0.06 6.48
N CYS A 450 -11.27 -1.09 6.82
CA CYS A 450 -10.99 -1.48 8.20
C CYS A 450 -9.49 -1.47 8.46
N ALA A 451 -9.10 -1.07 9.66
CA ALA A 451 -7.71 -1.17 10.09
C ALA A 451 -7.28 -2.64 10.32
N VAL A 452 -8.20 -3.50 10.76
CA VAL A 452 -7.94 -4.87 11.16
C VAL A 452 -8.82 -5.87 10.40
N ARG A 453 -8.35 -7.13 10.29
CA ARG A 453 -9.12 -8.21 9.65
C ARG A 453 -10.12 -8.85 10.61
N GLU A 454 -9.68 -9.11 11.83
CA GLU A 454 -10.42 -9.83 12.87
C GLU A 454 -10.95 -8.86 13.93
N GLY A 455 -11.92 -9.31 14.72
CA GLY A 455 -12.50 -8.55 15.82
C GLY A 455 -13.82 -7.84 15.46
N PRO A 456 -14.46 -7.19 16.45
CA PRO A 456 -15.84 -6.67 16.32
C PRO A 456 -16.05 -5.64 15.19
N LEU A 457 -15.00 -4.92 14.82
CA LEU A 457 -14.99 -3.94 13.73
C LEU A 457 -13.96 -4.33 12.66
N GLY A 458 -13.61 -5.62 12.60
CA GLY A 458 -12.77 -6.19 11.56
C GLY A 458 -13.56 -6.54 10.29
N VAL A 459 -12.81 -6.75 9.23
CA VAL A 459 -13.35 -7.05 7.88
C VAL A 459 -14.34 -8.22 7.91
N VAL A 460 -14.01 -9.31 8.62
CA VAL A 460 -14.83 -10.53 8.65
C VAL A 460 -16.22 -10.23 9.20
N GLN A 461 -16.28 -9.57 10.35
CA GLN A 461 -17.57 -9.27 10.98
C GLN A 461 -18.34 -8.17 10.23
N LEU A 462 -17.64 -7.13 9.73
CA LEU A 462 -18.30 -6.06 8.99
C LEU A 462 -18.89 -6.55 7.67
N ASN A 463 -18.24 -7.46 6.94
CA ASN A 463 -18.86 -8.05 5.74
C ASN A 463 -20.19 -8.73 6.08
N ALA A 464 -20.25 -9.54 7.13
CA ALA A 464 -21.48 -10.22 7.56
C ALA A 464 -22.56 -9.20 8.01
N GLN A 465 -22.19 -8.15 8.72
CA GLN A 465 -23.11 -7.10 9.15
C GLN A 465 -23.66 -6.30 7.95
N VAL A 466 -22.81 -6.02 6.94
CA VAL A 466 -23.25 -5.34 5.72
C VAL A 466 -24.22 -6.22 4.94
N GLU A 467 -23.93 -7.50 4.74
CA GLU A 467 -24.86 -8.44 4.08
C GLU A 467 -26.22 -8.44 4.78
N HIS A 468 -26.23 -8.53 6.10
CA HIS A 468 -27.46 -8.47 6.89
C HIS A 468 -28.18 -7.13 6.74
N ALA A 469 -27.48 -6.01 6.87
CA ALA A 469 -28.04 -4.66 6.78
C ALA A 469 -28.66 -4.36 5.41
N LEU A 470 -28.08 -4.92 4.34
CA LEU A 470 -28.57 -4.76 2.97
C LEU A 470 -29.63 -5.79 2.58
N GLY A 471 -29.93 -6.78 3.45
CA GLY A 471 -30.83 -7.88 3.16
C GLY A 471 -30.30 -8.83 2.09
N LEU A 472 -29.00 -9.05 2.10
CA LEU A 472 -28.24 -9.92 1.20
C LEU A 472 -27.72 -11.15 1.96
N GLY A 473 -27.05 -12.09 1.28
CA GLY A 473 -26.28 -13.14 1.95
C GLY A 473 -27.10 -14.38 2.35
N GLN A 474 -28.25 -14.66 1.72
CA GLN A 474 -29.09 -15.83 2.02
C GLN A 474 -28.51 -17.17 1.49
N SER A 475 -27.52 -17.12 0.61
CA SER A 475 -26.84 -18.30 0.03
C SER A 475 -25.38 -17.98 -0.22
N ALA A 476 -24.56 -19.02 -0.49
CA ALA A 476 -23.13 -18.84 -0.77
C ALA A 476 -22.88 -17.95 -2.00
N TRP A 477 -23.73 -18.07 -3.03
CA TRP A 477 -23.71 -17.22 -4.21
C TRP A 477 -25.10 -16.60 -4.42
N TYR A 478 -25.15 -15.29 -4.51
CA TYR A 478 -26.40 -14.51 -4.66
C TYR A 478 -26.15 -13.30 -5.57
N ALA A 479 -27.20 -12.83 -6.23
CA ALA A 479 -27.11 -11.62 -7.06
C ALA A 479 -26.73 -10.40 -6.20
N GLY A 480 -25.68 -9.71 -6.60
CA GLY A 480 -25.09 -8.59 -5.87
C GLY A 480 -23.97 -8.96 -4.91
N ARG A 481 -23.57 -10.24 -4.75
CA ARG A 481 -22.41 -10.57 -3.92
C ARG A 481 -21.14 -9.99 -4.53
N PRO A 482 -20.48 -9.04 -3.84
CA PRO A 482 -19.17 -8.58 -4.27
C PRO A 482 -18.11 -9.58 -3.79
N VAL A 483 -17.18 -9.92 -4.67
CA VAL A 483 -16.05 -10.79 -4.34
C VAL A 483 -14.74 -10.14 -4.73
N MET A 484 -13.70 -10.40 -3.95
CA MET A 484 -12.33 -9.99 -4.26
C MET A 484 -11.46 -11.22 -4.44
N VAL A 485 -10.70 -11.25 -5.52
CA VAL A 485 -9.68 -12.27 -5.80
C VAL A 485 -8.55 -12.15 -4.78
N THR A 486 -8.16 -13.26 -4.15
CA THR A 486 -7.12 -13.28 -3.10
C THR A 486 -5.78 -13.82 -3.56
N ARG A 487 -5.72 -14.38 -4.77
CA ARG A 487 -4.50 -14.88 -5.43
C ARG A 487 -4.60 -14.65 -6.94
N ASN A 488 -3.46 -14.41 -7.59
CA ASN A 488 -3.42 -14.31 -9.05
C ASN A 488 -3.86 -15.64 -9.68
N ASP A 489 -4.76 -15.55 -10.65
CA ASP A 489 -5.18 -16.66 -11.52
C ASP A 489 -4.92 -16.24 -12.96
N TYR A 490 -3.78 -16.66 -13.49
CA TYR A 490 -3.37 -16.30 -14.85
C TYR A 490 -4.22 -17.00 -15.94
N ALA A 491 -4.85 -18.14 -15.63
CA ALA A 491 -5.73 -18.84 -16.57
C ALA A 491 -7.07 -18.11 -16.74
N LEU A 492 -7.51 -17.42 -15.70
CA LEU A 492 -8.68 -16.55 -15.73
C LEU A 492 -8.33 -15.09 -16.01
N GLU A 493 -7.04 -14.76 -16.12
CA GLU A 493 -6.50 -13.40 -16.20
C GLU A 493 -7.02 -12.50 -15.06
N LEU A 494 -7.16 -13.07 -13.86
CA LEU A 494 -7.57 -12.37 -12.66
C LEU A 494 -6.37 -12.16 -11.75
N MET A 495 -6.26 -10.96 -11.20
CA MET A 495 -5.19 -10.57 -10.29
C MET A 495 -5.69 -10.45 -8.86
N ASN A 496 -4.79 -10.68 -7.92
CA ASN A 496 -5.07 -10.42 -6.50
C ASN A 496 -5.54 -8.97 -6.30
N GLY A 497 -6.69 -8.81 -5.67
CA GLY A 497 -7.34 -7.52 -5.45
C GLY A 497 -8.41 -7.17 -6.49
N ASP A 498 -8.57 -7.92 -7.59
CA ASP A 498 -9.66 -7.69 -8.54
C ASP A 498 -11.02 -7.90 -7.86
N ILE A 499 -11.93 -6.98 -8.09
CA ILE A 499 -13.29 -7.01 -7.52
C ILE A 499 -14.26 -7.37 -8.62
N GLY A 500 -15.12 -8.37 -8.33
CA GLY A 500 -16.20 -8.79 -9.20
C GLY A 500 -17.55 -8.79 -8.47
N LEU A 501 -18.63 -8.71 -9.24
CA LEU A 501 -20.00 -8.82 -8.75
C LEU A 501 -20.67 -10.08 -9.27
N CYS A 502 -21.26 -10.87 -8.39
CA CYS A 502 -22.09 -12.00 -8.77
C CYS A 502 -23.43 -11.49 -9.31
N LEU A 503 -23.71 -11.76 -10.58
CA LEU A 503 -24.89 -11.25 -11.29
C LEU A 503 -25.51 -12.37 -12.15
N PRO A 504 -26.81 -12.32 -12.46
CA PRO A 504 -27.41 -13.22 -13.43
C PRO A 504 -26.89 -12.87 -14.84
N GLY A 505 -26.20 -13.80 -15.50
CA GLY A 505 -25.73 -13.63 -16.88
C GLY A 505 -26.88 -13.62 -17.88
N HIS A 506 -26.56 -13.56 -19.17
CA HIS A 506 -27.53 -13.51 -20.28
C HIS A 506 -28.55 -14.67 -20.28
N ASP A 507 -28.17 -15.81 -19.74
CA ASP A 507 -29.00 -17.01 -19.59
C ASP A 507 -29.69 -17.12 -18.22
N GLY A 508 -29.57 -16.08 -17.37
CA GLY A 508 -30.10 -16.06 -16.01
C GLY A 508 -29.28 -16.86 -14.98
N VAL A 509 -28.20 -17.54 -15.41
CA VAL A 509 -27.31 -18.28 -14.50
C VAL A 509 -26.37 -17.30 -13.81
N LEU A 510 -26.20 -17.46 -12.49
CA LEU A 510 -25.27 -16.61 -11.73
C LEU A 510 -23.83 -16.81 -12.21
N ARG A 511 -23.20 -15.70 -12.53
CA ARG A 511 -21.77 -15.57 -12.86
C ARG A 511 -21.19 -14.37 -12.15
N VAL A 512 -19.87 -14.35 -12.02
CA VAL A 512 -19.17 -13.18 -11.49
C VAL A 512 -18.64 -12.35 -12.63
N ALA A 513 -19.07 -11.10 -12.69
CA ALA A 513 -18.61 -10.08 -13.63
C ALA A 513 -17.40 -9.37 -13.05
N PHE A 514 -16.26 -9.40 -13.75
CA PHE A 514 -15.07 -8.61 -13.45
C PHE A 514 -14.85 -7.58 -14.56
N ALA A 515 -14.32 -6.40 -14.21
CA ALA A 515 -13.91 -5.42 -15.22
C ALA A 515 -12.76 -5.98 -16.06
N ALA A 516 -12.88 -5.92 -17.39
CA ALA A 516 -11.82 -6.29 -18.30
C ALA A 516 -10.94 -5.08 -18.68
N VAL A 517 -9.71 -5.34 -19.08
CA VAL A 517 -8.72 -4.27 -19.41
C VAL A 517 -9.15 -3.41 -20.60
N ASP A 518 -9.94 -3.97 -21.51
CA ASP A 518 -10.51 -3.30 -22.69
C ASP A 518 -11.75 -2.46 -22.40
N GLY A 519 -12.14 -2.35 -21.13
CA GLY A 519 -13.34 -1.63 -20.68
C GLY A 519 -14.63 -2.46 -20.73
N GLY A 520 -14.54 -3.73 -21.15
CA GLY A 520 -15.64 -4.70 -21.16
C GLY A 520 -15.80 -5.45 -19.82
N VAL A 521 -16.49 -6.59 -19.89
CA VAL A 521 -16.75 -7.46 -18.74
C VAL A 521 -16.25 -8.86 -19.01
N ARG A 522 -15.57 -9.43 -18.04
CA ARG A 522 -15.22 -10.84 -18.01
C ARG A 522 -16.15 -11.59 -17.08
N TRP A 523 -16.90 -12.53 -17.63
CA TRP A 523 -17.82 -13.37 -16.89
C TRP A 523 -17.16 -14.69 -16.50
N VAL A 524 -17.15 -15.00 -15.21
CA VAL A 524 -16.56 -16.23 -14.66
C VAL A 524 -17.59 -17.01 -13.86
N MET A 525 -17.67 -18.31 -14.09
CA MET A 525 -18.55 -19.18 -13.29
C MET A 525 -18.07 -19.23 -11.84
N PRO A 526 -18.97 -19.14 -10.84
CA PRO A 526 -18.61 -19.26 -9.44
C PRO A 526 -17.79 -20.51 -9.10
N SER A 527 -18.05 -21.62 -9.75
CA SER A 527 -17.32 -22.90 -9.59
C SER A 527 -15.86 -22.87 -10.04
N ARG A 528 -15.42 -21.84 -10.75
CA ARG A 528 -14.02 -21.65 -11.16
C ARG A 528 -13.25 -20.70 -10.24
N LEU A 529 -13.91 -20.14 -9.23
CA LEU A 529 -13.33 -19.13 -8.32
C LEU A 529 -13.02 -19.77 -6.96
N ASP A 530 -11.83 -20.36 -6.83
CA ASP A 530 -11.40 -21.05 -5.60
C ASP A 530 -10.81 -20.10 -4.56
N SER A 531 -10.33 -18.92 -4.99
CA SER A 531 -9.59 -17.97 -4.15
C SER A 531 -10.24 -16.60 -4.15
N VAL A 532 -11.47 -16.51 -3.62
CA VAL A 532 -12.21 -15.26 -3.47
C VAL A 532 -12.82 -15.11 -2.08
N GLU A 533 -13.00 -13.86 -1.65
CA GLU A 533 -13.71 -13.53 -0.40
C GLU A 533 -14.74 -12.43 -0.65
N THR A 534 -15.80 -12.37 0.17
CA THR A 534 -16.80 -11.28 0.13
C THR A 534 -16.13 -9.95 0.50
N VAL A 535 -16.46 -8.85 -0.24
CA VAL A 535 -15.72 -7.59 -0.15
C VAL A 535 -16.60 -6.34 -0.10
N PHE A 536 -17.58 -6.29 0.78
CA PHE A 536 -18.20 -5.01 1.16
C PHE A 536 -17.24 -4.16 2.00
N ALA A 537 -16.49 -4.83 2.87
CA ALA A 537 -15.42 -4.24 3.65
C ALA A 537 -14.09 -4.93 3.35
N MET A 538 -13.00 -4.16 3.33
CA MET A 538 -11.64 -4.68 3.15
C MET A 538 -10.66 -3.96 4.09
N THR A 539 -9.46 -4.52 4.27
CA THR A 539 -8.43 -3.81 5.03
C THR A 539 -7.84 -2.65 4.23
N VAL A 540 -7.36 -1.61 4.93
CA VAL A 540 -6.63 -0.50 4.31
C VAL A 540 -5.47 -1.01 3.46
N HIS A 541 -4.75 -2.06 3.88
CA HIS A 541 -3.67 -2.69 3.09
C HIS A 541 -4.16 -3.20 1.73
N LYS A 542 -5.32 -3.89 1.70
CA LYS A 542 -5.89 -4.41 0.44
C LYS A 542 -6.47 -3.33 -0.48
N SER A 543 -6.67 -2.12 0.04
CA SER A 543 -7.12 -0.97 -0.75
C SER A 543 -5.97 -0.22 -1.43
N GLN A 544 -4.70 -0.57 -1.16
CA GLN A 544 -3.56 0.06 -1.82
C GLN A 544 -3.68 -0.04 -3.35
N GLY A 545 -3.31 1.01 -4.07
CA GLY A 545 -3.55 1.12 -5.51
C GLY A 545 -5.01 1.36 -5.91
N SER A 546 -5.96 1.51 -4.94
CA SER A 546 -7.37 1.80 -5.20
C SER A 546 -7.76 3.16 -4.65
N GLU A 547 -8.84 3.73 -5.20
CA GLU A 547 -9.48 4.96 -4.70
C GLU A 547 -10.98 4.85 -4.89
N PHE A 548 -11.71 5.48 -3.99
CA PHE A 548 -13.17 5.42 -3.94
C PHE A 548 -13.74 6.83 -3.81
N THR A 549 -14.92 7.05 -4.34
CA THR A 549 -15.59 8.36 -4.23
C THR A 549 -15.86 8.71 -2.77
N HIS A 550 -16.39 7.73 -2.00
CA HIS A 550 -16.65 7.86 -0.58
C HIS A 550 -16.03 6.67 0.19
N VAL A 551 -15.28 6.95 1.24
CA VAL A 551 -14.70 5.95 2.14
C VAL A 551 -15.31 6.08 3.53
N LEU A 552 -15.79 4.97 4.07
CA LEU A 552 -16.03 4.80 5.51
C LEU A 552 -14.80 4.11 6.13
N LEU A 553 -13.95 4.89 6.81
CA LEU A 553 -12.76 4.37 7.49
C LEU A 553 -13.11 3.99 8.92
N VAL A 554 -12.96 2.71 9.23
CA VAL A 554 -13.35 2.10 10.51
C VAL A 554 -12.10 1.88 11.38
N ILE A 555 -12.07 2.56 12.51
CA ILE A 555 -11.03 2.43 13.53
C ILE A 555 -11.45 1.33 14.53
N PRO A 556 -10.56 0.42 14.94
CA PRO A 556 -10.93 -0.63 15.90
C PRO A 556 -11.32 -0.06 17.26
N ALA A 557 -12.14 -0.79 17.99
CA ALA A 557 -12.56 -0.39 19.34
C ALA A 557 -11.46 -0.56 20.39
N LEU A 558 -10.46 -1.41 20.12
CA LEU A 558 -9.34 -1.72 21.01
C LEU A 558 -8.01 -1.35 20.32
N GLU A 559 -7.00 -1.09 21.13
CA GLU A 559 -5.64 -0.86 20.66
C GLU A 559 -5.16 -2.02 19.80
N SER A 560 -4.51 -1.67 18.68
CA SER A 560 -3.92 -2.62 17.76
C SER A 560 -2.55 -2.12 17.31
N PRO A 561 -1.52 -2.96 17.32
CA PRO A 561 -0.19 -2.60 16.80
C PRO A 561 -0.21 -2.23 15.31
N VAL A 562 -1.19 -2.73 14.56
CA VAL A 562 -1.35 -2.44 13.13
C VAL A 562 -1.86 -1.02 12.88
N LEU A 563 -2.59 -0.44 13.86
CA LEU A 563 -3.10 0.92 13.73
C LEU A 563 -1.97 1.92 13.97
N THR A 564 -1.46 2.46 12.88
CA THR A 564 -0.36 3.43 12.83
C THR A 564 -0.76 4.66 12.04
N ARG A 565 0.04 5.72 12.13
CA ARG A 565 -0.10 6.95 11.36
C ARG A 565 -0.23 6.66 9.85
N GLU A 566 0.66 5.85 9.33
CA GLU A 566 0.73 5.50 7.91
C GLU A 566 -0.54 4.74 7.47
N LEU A 567 -1.09 3.88 8.34
CA LEU A 567 -2.35 3.19 8.05
C LEU A 567 -3.53 4.17 8.02
N VAL A 568 -3.64 5.05 9.02
CA VAL A 568 -4.69 6.07 9.06
C VAL A 568 -4.58 6.98 7.84
N TYR A 569 -3.39 7.51 7.56
CA TYR A 569 -3.12 8.35 6.39
C TYR A 569 -3.48 7.65 5.08
N THR A 570 -3.06 6.39 4.90
CA THR A 570 -3.39 5.62 3.71
C THR A 570 -4.90 5.45 3.57
N GLY A 571 -5.60 5.14 4.66
CA GLY A 571 -7.06 4.99 4.66
C GLY A 571 -7.80 6.28 4.31
N LEU A 572 -7.40 7.42 4.91
CA LEU A 572 -7.96 8.74 4.62
C LEU A 572 -7.83 9.08 3.12
N THR A 573 -6.64 8.86 2.58
CA THR A 573 -6.28 9.25 1.21
C THR A 573 -6.82 8.32 0.13
N ARG A 574 -7.50 7.23 0.50
CA ARG A 574 -8.31 6.42 -0.46
C ARG A 574 -9.58 7.12 -0.88
N ALA A 575 -10.07 8.10 -0.11
CA ALA A 575 -11.24 8.89 -0.47
C ALA A 575 -10.90 9.93 -1.55
N ARG A 576 -11.73 10.01 -2.60
CA ARG A 576 -11.61 11.05 -3.64
C ARG A 576 -12.37 12.31 -3.28
N GLN A 577 -13.58 12.17 -2.74
CA GLN A 577 -14.52 13.28 -2.50
C GLN A 577 -15.04 13.30 -1.07
N ARG A 578 -15.36 12.14 -0.49
CA ARG A 578 -16.00 12.04 0.82
C ARG A 578 -15.33 11.02 1.71
N LEU A 579 -15.17 11.39 2.97
CA LEU A 579 -14.60 10.55 4.00
C LEU A 579 -15.54 10.55 5.21
N THR A 580 -15.88 9.37 5.69
CA THR A 580 -16.52 9.19 6.99
C THR A 580 -15.55 8.45 7.91
N LEU A 581 -15.24 9.04 9.07
CA LEU A 581 -14.41 8.42 10.09
C LEU A 581 -15.29 7.79 11.16
N TRP A 582 -15.22 6.46 11.29
CA TRP A 582 -15.88 5.74 12.39
C TRP A 582 -14.88 5.35 13.45
N ALA A 583 -14.95 6.00 14.61
CA ALA A 583 -14.09 5.75 15.75
C ALA A 583 -14.93 5.60 17.02
N PRO A 584 -15.21 4.37 17.49
CA PRO A 584 -15.95 4.13 18.73
C PRO A 584 -15.23 4.67 19.95
N GLN A 585 -13.91 4.55 19.96
CA GLN A 585 -13.01 4.98 21.03
C GLN A 585 -11.98 5.98 20.47
N LEU A 586 -12.16 7.26 20.78
CA LEU A 586 -11.30 8.32 20.23
C LEU A 586 -9.84 8.20 20.68
N GLY A 587 -9.59 7.68 21.90
CA GLY A 587 -8.22 7.42 22.38
C GLY A 587 -7.45 6.48 21.45
N VAL A 588 -8.10 5.44 20.94
CA VAL A 588 -7.49 4.49 19.99
C VAL A 588 -7.12 5.18 18.68
N LEU A 589 -7.98 6.07 18.16
CA LEU A 589 -7.67 6.87 16.97
C LEU A 589 -6.45 7.78 17.20
N TRP A 590 -6.43 8.50 18.32
CA TRP A 590 -5.32 9.43 18.61
C TRP A 590 -3.99 8.69 18.79
N ASN A 591 -3.99 7.59 19.53
CA ASN A 591 -2.82 6.75 19.71
C ASN A 591 -2.34 6.15 18.36
N GLY A 592 -3.27 5.75 17.49
CA GLY A 592 -2.96 5.30 16.14
C GLY A 592 -2.30 6.39 15.29
N CYS A 593 -2.81 7.62 15.33
CA CYS A 593 -2.22 8.75 14.61
C CYS A 593 -0.84 9.16 15.16
N ALA A 594 -0.58 8.95 16.45
CA ALA A 594 0.72 9.23 17.08
C ALA A 594 1.76 8.13 16.80
N ARG A 595 1.32 6.87 16.61
CA ARG A 595 2.20 5.72 16.42
C ARG A 595 2.75 5.70 15.00
N ARG A 596 4.08 5.78 14.85
CA ARG A 596 4.78 5.58 13.57
C ARG A 596 5.16 4.12 13.36
N VAL A 597 5.18 3.68 12.11
CA VAL A 597 5.73 2.38 11.76
C VAL A 597 7.24 2.42 11.97
N LEU A 598 7.73 1.58 12.88
CA LEU A 598 9.16 1.33 13.01
C LEU A 598 9.55 0.24 12.01
N ARG A 599 10.55 0.50 11.19
CA ARG A 599 11.12 -0.44 10.23
C ARG A 599 12.64 -0.27 10.27
N SER A 600 13.32 -1.13 11.03
CA SER A 600 14.77 -1.12 11.10
C SER A 600 15.37 -1.59 9.77
N GLY A 601 16.41 -0.90 9.32
CA GLY A 601 17.17 -1.18 8.09
C GLY A 601 18.24 -0.12 7.89
N GLY A 602 19.29 -0.45 7.15
CA GLY A 602 20.45 0.42 6.96
C GLY A 602 20.38 1.35 5.75
N LEU A 603 19.29 1.37 4.95
CA LEU A 603 19.23 2.19 3.73
C LEU A 603 19.01 3.69 4.01
N GLY A 604 18.68 4.06 5.23
CA GLY A 604 18.47 5.46 5.64
C GLY A 604 19.76 6.21 5.98
N ASP A 605 20.85 5.51 6.19
CA ASP A 605 22.13 6.07 6.69
C ASP A 605 23.09 6.48 5.57
#